data_16a73ae3c164fe6a0789ae61864108ee
#
_entry.id   16a73ae3c164fe6a0789ae61864108ee
#
_cell.length_a   1.000
_cell.length_b   1.000
_cell.length_c   1.000
_cell.angle_alpha   90.00
_cell.angle_beta   90.00
_cell.angle_gamma   90.00
#
_symmetry.space_group_name_H-M   'P 1'
#
loop_
_entity.id
_entity.type
_entity.pdbx_description
1 polymer ?
#
loop_
_entity_poly.entity_id
_entity_poly.type
_entity_poly.pdbx_seq_one_letter_code
_entity_poly.pdbx_strand_id
1 'polypeptide(L)'
;MYYLQEPLAIIILAAGQGKRMNNPDQAKVMTELAGKPLIDYVLDVVERLEPDKLSIVVGHQKQSVINYIMSKNLEAEFVEQKERLGTGHACLQTEDVFNDYDGNVLILAGDVPLIQADTLLHFISNHFENLSDVSVLSTLIPNPTGYGRIIRDENFNFVQIVEEKDA
;
A
#
# COMPACT_ATOMS: atom_id res chain seq x y z
N MET A 1 -18.56 11.04 10.83
CA MET A 1 -17.16 11.44 10.72
C MET A 1 -16.39 10.51 11.64
N TYR A 2 -15.67 9.55 11.09
CA TYR A 2 -14.85 8.63 11.88
C TYR A 2 -13.55 9.38 12.21
N TYR A 3 -13.37 9.80 13.45
CA TYR A 3 -12.05 10.22 13.92
C TYR A 3 -11.29 8.95 14.30
N LEU A 4 -10.21 8.68 13.60
CA LEU A 4 -9.26 7.70 14.07
C LEU A 4 -8.69 8.23 15.38
N GLN A 5 -8.91 7.50 16.48
CA GLN A 5 -8.49 7.93 17.84
C GLN A 5 -7.01 7.65 18.09
N GLU A 6 -6.38 6.86 17.23
CA GLU A 6 -4.99 6.41 17.32
C GLU A 6 -4.18 6.98 16.17
N PRO A 7 -2.90 7.33 16.40
CA PRO A 7 -2.02 7.81 15.35
C PRO A 7 -1.93 6.82 14.17
N LEU A 8 -2.08 7.34 12.95
CA LEU A 8 -2.04 6.56 11.73
C LEU A 8 -1.00 7.13 10.76
N ALA A 9 -0.03 6.31 10.40
CA ALA A 9 0.85 6.58 9.27
C ALA A 9 0.49 5.70 8.07
N ILE A 10 0.82 6.17 6.86
CA ILE A 10 0.59 5.41 5.63
C ILE A 10 1.91 5.25 4.87
N ILE A 11 2.16 4.02 4.39
CA ILE A 11 3.23 3.71 3.43
C ILE A 11 2.57 3.34 2.10
N ILE A 12 2.89 4.06 1.02
CA ILE A 12 2.47 3.68 -0.33
C ILE A 12 3.63 3.01 -1.05
N LEU A 13 3.43 1.77 -1.52
CA LEU A 13 4.41 1.04 -2.29
C LEU A 13 4.26 1.37 -3.78
N ALA A 14 5.18 2.18 -4.32
CA ALA A 14 5.18 2.68 -5.69
C ALA A 14 6.46 2.32 -6.48
N ALA A 15 7.31 1.42 -5.97
CA ALA A 15 8.59 1.05 -6.58
C ALA A 15 8.49 0.04 -7.74
N GLY A 16 7.30 -0.49 -8.01
CA GLY A 16 7.05 -1.54 -9.00
C GLY A 16 7.32 -1.12 -10.45
N GLN A 17 7.99 -1.99 -11.22
CA GLN A 17 8.34 -1.73 -12.63
C GLN A 17 7.19 -2.01 -13.61
N GLY A 18 6.20 -2.81 -13.23
CA GLY A 18 5.09 -3.18 -14.14
C GLY A 18 5.54 -4.00 -15.35
N LYS A 19 6.41 -4.98 -15.18
CA LYS A 19 6.94 -5.82 -16.29
C LYS A 19 5.87 -6.37 -17.24
N ARG A 20 4.65 -6.62 -16.73
CA ARG A 20 3.51 -7.13 -17.50
C ARG A 20 2.85 -6.07 -18.37
N MET A 21 3.13 -4.79 -18.17
CA MET A 21 2.48 -3.68 -18.87
C MET A 21 3.26 -3.23 -20.12
N ASN A 22 4.38 -3.90 -20.44
CA ASN A 22 5.20 -3.66 -21.63
C ASN A 22 5.60 -2.19 -21.87
N ASN A 23 5.64 -1.37 -20.82
CA ASN A 23 6.10 0.02 -20.89
C ASN A 23 7.27 0.24 -19.93
N PRO A 24 8.52 0.03 -20.38
CA PRO A 24 9.71 0.15 -19.52
C PRO A 24 10.03 1.60 -19.14
N ASP A 25 9.49 2.57 -19.88
CA ASP A 25 9.79 4.00 -19.71
C ASP A 25 8.86 4.69 -18.72
N GLN A 26 7.91 3.96 -18.13
CA GLN A 26 6.93 4.49 -17.19
C GLN A 26 6.87 3.65 -15.91
N ALA A 27 6.81 4.29 -14.75
CA ALA A 27 6.49 3.60 -13.51
C ALA A 27 5.07 3.01 -13.57
N LYS A 28 4.86 1.79 -13.07
CA LYS A 28 3.55 1.12 -13.09
C LYS A 28 2.43 1.99 -12.54
N VAL A 29 2.69 2.65 -11.44
CA VAL A 29 1.72 3.51 -10.74
C VAL A 29 1.33 4.77 -11.51
N MET A 30 2.12 5.14 -12.52
CA MET A 30 1.85 6.25 -13.44
C MET A 30 1.04 5.85 -14.68
N THR A 31 0.69 4.57 -14.82
CA THR A 31 -0.23 4.13 -15.86
C THR A 31 -1.59 4.78 -15.65
N GLU A 32 -2.18 5.29 -16.73
CA GLU A 32 -3.47 5.95 -16.68
C GLU A 32 -4.65 4.97 -16.72
N LEU A 33 -5.61 5.21 -15.86
CA LEU A 33 -6.95 4.64 -15.88
C LEU A 33 -7.95 5.79 -15.96
N ALA A 34 -8.74 5.83 -17.02
CA ALA A 34 -9.70 6.91 -17.29
C ALA A 34 -9.10 8.34 -17.22
N GLY A 35 -7.86 8.49 -17.73
CA GLY A 35 -7.16 9.79 -17.80
C GLY A 35 -6.49 10.24 -16.50
N LYS A 36 -6.38 9.36 -15.51
CA LYS A 36 -5.81 9.64 -14.19
C LYS A 36 -4.81 8.53 -13.83
N PRO A 37 -3.58 8.83 -13.38
CA PRO A 37 -2.62 7.81 -12.95
C PRO A 37 -3.17 6.92 -11.83
N LEU A 38 -2.79 5.63 -11.81
CA LEU A 38 -3.24 4.67 -10.79
C LEU A 38 -2.97 5.19 -9.37
N ILE A 39 -1.79 5.76 -9.15
CA ILE A 39 -1.42 6.28 -7.83
C ILE A 39 -2.34 7.39 -7.36
N ASP A 40 -2.89 8.20 -8.27
CA ASP A 40 -3.74 9.34 -7.91
C ASP A 40 -5.07 8.89 -7.27
N TYR A 41 -5.60 7.72 -7.67
CA TYR A 41 -6.76 7.13 -7.00
C TYR A 41 -6.44 6.72 -5.56
N VAL A 42 -5.23 6.23 -5.32
CA VAL A 42 -4.77 5.86 -3.97
C VAL A 42 -4.53 7.11 -3.13
N LEU A 43 -3.97 8.18 -3.73
CA LEU A 43 -3.77 9.46 -3.04
C LEU A 43 -5.09 10.10 -2.61
N ASP A 44 -6.15 10.06 -3.45
CA ASP A 44 -7.49 10.54 -3.06
C ASP A 44 -8.03 9.82 -1.82
N VAL A 45 -7.72 8.52 -1.69
CA VAL A 45 -8.11 7.74 -0.52
C VAL A 45 -7.29 8.14 0.70
N VAL A 46 -5.96 8.32 0.53
CA VAL A 46 -5.06 8.75 1.60
C VAL A 46 -5.45 10.12 2.16
N GLU A 47 -5.78 11.08 1.29
CA GLU A 47 -6.28 12.40 1.73
C GLU A 47 -7.52 12.29 2.63
N ARG A 48 -8.42 11.34 2.36
CA ARG A 48 -9.63 11.11 3.17
C ARG A 48 -9.35 10.41 4.51
N LEU A 49 -8.22 9.72 4.62
CA LEU A 49 -7.79 9.06 5.85
C LEU A 49 -7.04 10.00 6.79
N GLU A 50 -6.58 11.14 6.28
CA GLU A 50 -5.86 12.19 7.04
C GLU A 50 -4.74 11.63 7.92
N PRO A 51 -3.74 10.90 7.36
CA PRO A 51 -2.68 10.30 8.17
C PRO A 51 -1.75 11.37 8.78
N ASP A 52 -1.21 11.09 9.97
CA ASP A 52 -0.20 11.94 10.62
C ASP A 52 1.12 11.94 9.86
N LYS A 53 1.40 10.86 9.14
CA LYS A 53 2.64 10.69 8.37
C LYS A 53 2.40 9.88 7.11
N LEU A 54 2.97 10.34 5.99
CA LEU A 54 2.91 9.65 4.71
C LEU A 54 4.31 9.40 4.18
N SER A 55 4.62 8.15 3.87
CA SER A 55 5.84 7.75 3.16
C SER A 55 5.50 7.04 1.86
N ILE A 56 6.26 7.34 0.80
CA ILE A 56 6.05 6.73 -0.52
C ILE A 56 7.34 6.08 -0.97
N VAL A 57 7.29 4.76 -1.10
CA VAL A 57 8.43 3.98 -1.58
C VAL A 57 8.44 4.02 -3.10
N VAL A 58 9.44 4.69 -3.64
CA VAL A 58 9.66 4.86 -5.09
C VAL A 58 10.82 4.01 -5.58
N GLY A 59 10.91 3.77 -6.87
CA GLY A 59 11.98 2.96 -7.46
C GLY A 59 12.16 3.25 -8.93
N HIS A 60 11.65 2.37 -9.80
CA HIS A 60 11.73 2.57 -11.24
C HIS A 60 11.04 3.86 -11.67
N GLN A 61 11.74 4.68 -12.48
CA GLN A 61 11.23 5.99 -12.94
C GLN A 61 10.77 6.90 -11.78
N LYS A 62 11.47 6.83 -10.62
CA LYS A 62 11.11 7.53 -9.39
C LYS A 62 10.81 9.01 -9.59
N GLN A 63 11.57 9.69 -10.49
CA GLN A 63 11.42 11.13 -10.66
C GLN A 63 10.04 11.52 -11.22
N SER A 64 9.47 10.72 -12.11
CA SER A 64 8.11 10.97 -12.64
C SER A 64 7.05 10.85 -11.55
N VAL A 65 7.19 9.86 -10.66
CA VAL A 65 6.28 9.65 -9.52
C VAL A 65 6.40 10.79 -8.51
N ILE A 66 7.63 11.15 -8.12
CA ILE A 66 7.91 12.24 -7.18
C ILE A 66 7.34 13.55 -7.69
N ASN A 67 7.66 13.92 -8.95
CA ASN A 67 7.19 15.17 -9.55
C ASN A 67 5.66 15.24 -9.60
N TYR A 68 5.01 14.13 -9.93
CA TYR A 68 3.55 14.06 -9.95
C TYR A 68 2.95 14.31 -8.56
N ILE A 69 3.44 13.61 -7.55
CA ILE A 69 2.91 13.74 -6.18
C ILE A 69 3.18 15.14 -5.61
N MET A 70 4.36 15.68 -5.83
CA MET A 70 4.69 17.07 -5.42
C MET A 70 3.76 18.10 -6.07
N SER A 71 3.30 17.85 -7.31
CA SER A 71 2.34 18.74 -7.99
C SER A 71 0.95 18.77 -7.33
N LYS A 72 0.64 17.80 -6.46
CA LYS A 72 -0.61 17.73 -5.69
C LYS A 72 -0.57 18.49 -4.37
N ASN A 73 0.56 19.11 -4.01
CA ASN A 73 0.79 19.76 -2.71
C ASN A 73 0.57 18.82 -1.51
N LEU A 74 0.78 17.53 -1.70
CA LEU A 74 0.70 16.52 -0.65
C LEU A 74 2.06 16.40 0.05
N GLU A 75 2.07 16.56 1.36
CA GLU A 75 3.28 16.35 2.17
C GLU A 75 3.55 14.84 2.29
N ALA A 76 4.69 14.40 1.76
CA ALA A 76 5.10 13.00 1.81
C ALA A 76 6.62 12.87 1.86
N GLU A 77 7.10 11.88 2.59
CA GLU A 77 8.49 11.47 2.56
C GLU A 77 8.71 10.43 1.46
N PHE A 78 9.73 10.63 0.62
CA PHE A 78 10.04 9.70 -0.46
C PHE A 78 11.25 8.84 -0.10
N VAL A 79 11.06 7.53 -0.15
CA VAL A 79 12.11 6.54 0.14
C VAL A 79 12.39 5.70 -1.10
N GLU A 80 13.65 5.52 -1.46
CA GLU A 80 14.03 4.78 -2.66
C GLU A 80 14.30 3.31 -2.39
N GLN A 81 13.54 2.43 -3.02
CA GLN A 81 13.91 1.02 -3.12
C GLN A 81 14.88 0.82 -4.30
N LYS A 82 16.17 0.78 -4.01
CA LYS A 82 17.22 0.59 -5.02
C LYS A 82 17.23 -0.84 -5.59
N GLU A 83 17.12 -1.83 -4.71
CA GLU A 83 17.11 -3.25 -5.06
C GLU A 83 15.70 -3.82 -4.93
N ARG A 84 15.28 -4.60 -5.92
CA ARG A 84 13.90 -5.13 -5.98
C ARG A 84 13.81 -6.51 -5.37
N LEU A 85 13.89 -6.58 -4.06
CA LEU A 85 13.84 -7.83 -3.30
C LEU A 85 12.44 -8.16 -2.75
N GLY A 86 11.41 -7.56 -3.34
CA GLY A 86 10.01 -7.82 -2.98
C GLY A 86 9.36 -6.74 -2.13
N THR A 87 8.10 -6.98 -1.77
CA THR A 87 7.23 -6.03 -1.05
C THR A 87 7.72 -5.78 0.37
N GLY A 88 8.11 -6.83 1.11
CA GLY A 88 8.67 -6.68 2.45
C GLY A 88 9.95 -5.84 2.47
N HIS A 89 10.85 -6.05 1.49
CA HIS A 89 12.03 -5.22 1.34
C HIS A 89 11.69 -3.75 1.04
N ALA A 90 10.64 -3.50 0.27
CA ALA A 90 10.17 -2.13 0.02
C ALA A 90 9.71 -1.45 1.32
N CYS A 91 8.96 -2.15 2.17
CA CYS A 91 8.58 -1.65 3.48
C CYS A 91 9.80 -1.37 4.38
N LEU A 92 10.79 -2.25 4.41
CA LEU A 92 12.00 -2.07 5.22
C LEU A 92 12.79 -0.82 4.85
N GLN A 93 12.66 -0.32 3.62
CA GLN A 93 13.32 0.94 3.24
C GLN A 93 12.78 2.15 4.02
N THR A 94 11.60 2.05 4.63
CA THR A 94 10.99 3.14 5.40
C THR A 94 11.35 3.10 6.90
N GLU A 95 12.20 2.17 7.33
CA GLU A 95 12.56 1.99 8.75
C GLU A 95 13.01 3.30 9.40
N ASP A 96 13.95 4.02 8.78
CA ASP A 96 14.47 5.28 9.31
C ASP A 96 13.37 6.36 9.44
N VAL A 97 12.37 6.34 8.56
CA VAL A 97 11.24 7.28 8.58
C VAL A 97 10.35 7.05 9.79
N PHE A 98 10.26 5.82 10.28
CA PHE A 98 9.33 5.41 11.33
C PHE A 98 9.98 5.03 12.65
N ASN A 99 11.31 5.20 12.81
CA ASN A 99 12.04 4.82 14.03
C ASN A 99 11.43 5.36 15.33
N ASP A 100 10.94 6.60 15.31
CA ASP A 100 10.36 7.28 16.48
C ASP A 100 8.83 7.41 16.39
N TYR A 101 8.19 6.67 15.46
CA TYR A 101 6.74 6.72 15.28
C TYR A 101 6.04 5.71 16.19
N ASP A 102 5.26 6.24 17.14
CA ASP A 102 4.44 5.45 18.05
C ASP A 102 2.98 5.48 17.59
N GLY A 103 2.62 4.58 16.70
CA GLY A 103 1.29 4.51 16.10
C GLY A 103 1.15 3.35 15.13
N ASN A 104 0.02 3.31 14.45
CA ASN A 104 -0.30 2.26 13.49
C ASN A 104 0.17 2.63 12.08
N VAL A 105 0.62 1.65 11.31
CA VAL A 105 1.10 1.85 9.95
C VAL A 105 0.22 1.06 8.97
N LEU A 106 -0.47 1.79 8.09
CA LEU A 106 -1.21 1.20 6.98
C LEU A 106 -0.32 1.13 5.73
N ILE A 107 -0.16 -0.07 5.16
CA ILE A 107 0.62 -0.27 3.95
C ILE A 107 -0.32 -0.45 2.77
N LEU A 108 -0.21 0.40 1.76
CA LEU A 108 -1.01 0.39 0.55
C LEU A 108 -0.16 0.12 -0.69
N ALA A 109 -0.71 -0.64 -1.63
CA ALA A 109 -0.12 -0.74 -2.97
C ALA A 109 -0.58 0.46 -3.82
N GLY A 110 0.37 1.19 -4.41
CA GLY A 110 0.08 2.38 -5.22
C GLY A 110 -0.59 2.12 -6.57
N ASP A 111 -0.83 0.85 -6.91
CA ASP A 111 -1.44 0.40 -8.16
C ASP A 111 -2.81 -0.27 -7.97
N VAL A 112 -3.48 -0.03 -6.85
CA VAL A 112 -4.82 -0.55 -6.53
C VAL A 112 -5.85 0.59 -6.55
N PRO A 113 -6.28 1.05 -7.75
CA PRO A 113 -7.06 2.28 -7.90
C PRO A 113 -8.51 2.19 -7.41
N LEU A 114 -9.02 0.98 -7.17
CA LEU A 114 -10.44 0.79 -6.81
C LEU A 114 -10.67 0.57 -5.30
N ILE A 115 -9.61 0.66 -4.48
CA ILE A 115 -9.79 0.62 -3.03
C ILE A 115 -10.60 1.84 -2.59
N GLN A 116 -11.54 1.63 -1.67
CA GLN A 116 -12.41 2.71 -1.18
C GLN A 116 -11.97 3.15 0.23
N ALA A 117 -12.04 4.45 0.49
CA ALA A 117 -11.70 4.98 1.82
C ALA A 117 -12.57 4.37 2.93
N ASP A 118 -13.87 4.19 2.67
CA ASP A 118 -14.78 3.59 3.65
C ASP A 118 -14.40 2.14 3.99
N THR A 119 -13.88 1.37 3.00
CA THR A 119 -13.34 0.02 3.25
C THR A 119 -12.13 0.07 4.18
N LEU A 120 -11.22 1.03 3.96
CA LEU A 120 -10.03 1.18 4.79
C LEU A 120 -10.37 1.70 6.18
N LEU A 121 -11.32 2.64 6.31
CA LEU A 121 -11.80 3.10 7.61
C LEU A 121 -12.36 1.95 8.46
N HIS A 122 -13.20 1.10 7.87
CA HIS A 122 -13.71 -0.10 8.55
C HIS A 122 -12.58 -1.09 8.89
N PHE A 123 -11.62 -1.28 7.99
CA PHE A 123 -10.47 -2.15 8.22
C PHE A 123 -9.61 -1.67 9.39
N ILE A 124 -9.34 -0.37 9.47
CA ILE A 124 -8.58 0.27 10.55
C ILE A 124 -9.36 0.20 11.87
N SER A 125 -10.67 0.52 11.86
CA SER A 125 -11.53 0.36 13.05
C SER A 125 -11.49 -1.06 13.61
N ASN A 126 -11.65 -2.05 12.74
CA ASN A 126 -11.57 -3.46 13.15
C ASN A 126 -10.21 -3.82 13.74
N HIS A 127 -9.12 -3.28 13.20
CA HIS A 127 -7.77 -3.48 13.75
C HIS A 127 -7.68 -2.99 15.19
N PHE A 128 -8.15 -1.77 15.45
CA PHE A 128 -8.14 -1.17 16.80
C PHE A 128 -9.08 -1.89 17.77
N GLU A 129 -10.31 -2.16 17.36
CA GLU A 129 -11.32 -2.81 18.21
C GLU A 129 -10.89 -4.21 18.66
N ASN A 130 -10.13 -4.92 17.81
CA ASN A 130 -9.64 -6.26 18.11
C ASN A 130 -8.24 -6.27 18.77
N LEU A 131 -7.63 -5.10 19.00
CA LEU A 131 -6.27 -4.97 19.54
C LEU A 131 -5.26 -5.85 18.79
N SER A 132 -5.37 -5.83 17.46
CA SER A 132 -4.58 -6.69 16.59
C SER A 132 -3.16 -6.15 16.42
N ASP A 133 -2.14 -7.00 16.51
CA ASP A 133 -0.76 -6.62 16.17
C ASP A 133 -0.58 -6.44 14.66
N VAL A 134 -1.26 -7.27 13.85
CA VAL A 134 -1.24 -7.22 12.39
C VAL A 134 -2.61 -7.57 11.83
N SER A 135 -3.07 -6.83 10.85
CA SER A 135 -4.28 -7.11 10.08
C SER A 135 -3.99 -7.19 8.59
N VAL A 136 -4.69 -8.07 7.88
CA VAL A 136 -4.55 -8.23 6.42
C VAL A 136 -5.92 -8.11 5.77
N LEU A 137 -6.06 -7.16 4.85
CA LEU A 137 -7.26 -7.04 4.03
C LEU A 137 -7.23 -8.10 2.92
N SER A 138 -8.19 -9.00 2.93
CA SER A 138 -8.30 -10.10 1.96
C SER A 138 -9.69 -10.14 1.33
N THR A 139 -9.82 -10.88 0.22
CA THR A 139 -11.09 -11.09 -0.46
C THR A 139 -11.25 -12.53 -0.90
N LEU A 140 -12.50 -12.96 -1.05
CA LEU A 140 -12.84 -14.27 -1.64
C LEU A 140 -13.13 -14.07 -3.13
N ILE A 141 -12.37 -14.77 -3.97
CA ILE A 141 -12.55 -14.74 -5.42
C ILE A 141 -12.71 -16.16 -5.97
N PRO A 142 -13.59 -16.40 -6.96
CA PRO A 142 -13.82 -17.72 -7.51
C PRO A 142 -12.58 -18.32 -8.19
N ASN A 143 -11.78 -17.51 -8.85
CA ASN A 143 -10.54 -17.92 -9.49
C ASN A 143 -9.37 -17.11 -8.92
N PRO A 144 -8.58 -17.67 -8.00
CA PRO A 144 -7.48 -16.98 -7.33
C PRO A 144 -6.16 -17.01 -8.12
N THR A 145 -6.17 -17.38 -9.40
CA THR A 145 -4.95 -17.40 -10.24
C THR A 145 -4.26 -16.03 -10.23
N GLY A 146 -2.96 -16.01 -9.95
CA GLY A 146 -2.15 -14.78 -9.88
C GLY A 146 -2.13 -14.11 -8.51
N TYR A 147 -2.85 -14.64 -7.52
CA TYR A 147 -2.91 -14.10 -6.15
C TYR A 147 -2.28 -15.05 -5.13
N GLY A 148 -1.78 -14.49 -4.04
CA GLY A 148 -1.42 -15.27 -2.85
C GLY A 148 -2.63 -15.87 -2.16
N ARG A 149 -2.40 -16.89 -1.35
CA ARG A 149 -3.44 -17.62 -0.59
C ARG A 149 -3.26 -17.33 0.89
N ILE A 150 -4.34 -16.93 1.54
CA ILE A 150 -4.41 -16.88 3.01
C ILE A 150 -4.68 -18.30 3.51
N ILE A 151 -3.74 -18.87 4.22
CA ILE A 151 -3.88 -20.18 4.84
C ILE A 151 -4.32 -20.01 6.30
N ARG A 152 -5.35 -20.78 6.69
CA ARG A 152 -5.90 -20.77 8.05
C ARG A 152 -5.87 -22.19 8.61
N ASP A 153 -5.75 -22.30 9.94
CA ASP A 153 -5.87 -23.57 10.63
C ASP A 153 -7.35 -24.05 10.77
N GLU A 154 -7.55 -25.19 11.43
CA GLU A 154 -8.88 -25.77 11.67
C GLU A 154 -9.79 -24.87 12.52
N ASN A 155 -9.23 -23.93 13.28
CA ASN A 155 -9.93 -22.95 14.09
C ASN A 155 -10.08 -21.58 13.39
N PHE A 156 -9.81 -21.52 12.08
CA PHE A 156 -9.83 -20.30 11.27
C PHE A 156 -8.79 -19.24 11.65
N ASN A 157 -7.77 -19.56 12.45
CA ASN A 157 -6.67 -18.65 12.73
C ASN A 157 -5.78 -18.49 11.50
N PHE A 158 -5.26 -17.28 11.32
CA PHE A 158 -4.26 -17.02 10.27
C PHE A 158 -2.98 -17.81 10.54
N VAL A 159 -2.49 -18.51 9.53
CA VAL A 159 -1.23 -19.26 9.60
C VAL A 159 -0.15 -18.60 8.77
N GLN A 160 -0.44 -18.35 7.48
CA GLN A 160 0.54 -17.75 6.55
C GLN A 160 -0.12 -17.26 5.27
N ILE A 161 0.63 -16.48 4.51
CA ILE A 161 0.33 -16.15 3.11
C ILE A 161 1.26 -16.98 2.23
N VAL A 162 0.71 -17.73 1.28
CA VAL A 162 1.48 -18.52 0.30
C VAL A 162 1.30 -17.89 -1.06
N GLU A 163 2.40 -17.53 -1.71
CA GLU A 163 2.37 -17.02 -3.08
C GLU A 163 1.93 -18.10 -4.06
N GLU A 164 1.28 -17.71 -5.17
CA GLU A 164 0.73 -18.67 -6.15
C GLU A 164 1.77 -19.69 -6.65
N LYS A 165 3.01 -19.26 -6.86
CA LYS A 165 4.10 -20.15 -7.32
C LYS A 165 4.49 -21.22 -6.31
N ASP A 166 4.09 -21.06 -5.04
CA ASP A 166 4.42 -21.92 -3.90
C ASP A 166 3.14 -22.58 -3.32
N ALA A 167 1.95 -22.33 -3.93
CA ALA A 167 0.64 -22.77 -3.48
C ALA A 167 0.19 -24.07 -4.15
#